data_6b54061dcb732638ce6fe867f9e45d9e
#
_entry.id   6b54061dcb732638ce6fe867f9e45d9e
#
_cell.length_a   1.000
_cell.length_b   1.000
_cell.length_c   1.000
_cell.angle_alpha   90.00
_cell.angle_beta   90.00
_cell.angle_gamma   90.00
#
_symmetry.space_group_name_H-M   'P 1'
#
loop_
_entity.id
_entity.type
_entity.pdbx_description
1 polymer ?
#
loop_
_entity_poly.entity_id
_entity_poly.type
_entity_poly.pdbx_seq_one_letter_code
_entity_poly.pdbx_strand_id
1 'polypeptide(L)'
;MIRKLEKKDKENWAKLYNDYAEFYKVPMDSGILDTVWNWIHDEAHDVNAICFELEGKIVGIAHYRTMPRPIKGQYIGFLDDLFVEAKFRGQKIAQKLINHLKSLSKANNWNGIRWITHSSNENAKKLYDKIANNTGFELYELKGN
;
A
#
# COMPACT_ATOMS: atom_id res chain seq x y z
N MET A 1 -5.67 11.87 -9.68
CA MET A 1 -6.25 10.70 -10.40
C MET A 1 -5.55 9.41 -9.94
N ILE A 2 -6.33 8.40 -9.66
CA ILE A 2 -5.79 7.09 -9.23
C ILE A 2 -5.79 6.14 -10.42
N ARG A 3 -4.67 5.47 -10.64
CA ARG A 3 -4.48 4.52 -11.73
C ARG A 3 -3.44 3.46 -11.38
N LYS A 4 -3.33 2.45 -12.22
CA LYS A 4 -2.25 1.47 -12.12
C LYS A 4 -0.93 2.11 -12.55
N LEU A 5 0.18 1.54 -12.06
CA LEU A 5 1.52 1.94 -12.49
C LEU A 5 1.77 1.49 -13.93
N GLU A 6 2.33 2.37 -14.71
CA GLU A 6 2.78 2.09 -16.09
C GLU A 6 4.31 2.01 -16.11
N LYS A 7 4.86 1.44 -17.17
CA LYS A 7 6.33 1.28 -17.30
C LYS A 7 7.09 2.60 -17.18
N LYS A 8 6.51 3.68 -17.67
CA LYS A 8 7.10 5.03 -17.58
C LYS A 8 7.24 5.56 -16.17
N ASP A 9 6.53 4.98 -15.21
CA ASP A 9 6.51 5.46 -13.83
C ASP A 9 7.66 4.92 -12.98
N LYS A 10 8.47 4.00 -13.51
CA LYS A 10 9.46 3.26 -12.72
C LYS A 10 10.38 4.17 -11.89
N GLU A 11 10.92 5.22 -12.51
CA GLU A 11 11.85 6.12 -11.85
C GLU A 11 11.19 6.87 -10.69
N ASN A 12 10.00 7.45 -10.91
CA ASN A 12 9.28 8.16 -9.86
C ASN A 12 8.77 7.21 -8.77
N TRP A 13 8.29 6.04 -9.16
CA TRP A 13 7.90 5.00 -8.20
C TRP A 13 9.06 4.58 -7.30
N ALA A 14 10.24 4.34 -7.90
CA ALA A 14 11.43 3.94 -7.15
C ALA A 14 11.83 5.03 -6.14
N LYS A 15 11.76 6.30 -6.55
CA LYS A 15 12.02 7.43 -5.66
C LYS A 15 11.06 7.45 -4.48
N LEU A 16 9.76 7.31 -4.73
CA LEU A 16 8.75 7.27 -3.67
C LEU A 16 8.96 6.10 -2.72
N TYR A 17 9.32 4.94 -3.25
CA TYR A 17 9.53 3.75 -2.42
C TYR A 17 10.83 3.85 -1.62
N ASN A 18 11.86 4.47 -2.17
CA ASN A 18 13.07 4.82 -1.41
C ASN A 18 12.74 5.77 -0.24
N ASP A 19 11.93 6.79 -0.49
CA ASP A 19 11.51 7.74 0.54
C ASP A 19 10.68 7.06 1.64
N TYR A 20 9.82 6.11 1.25
CA TYR A 20 9.07 5.27 2.19
C TYR A 20 10.00 4.47 3.09
N ALA A 21 11.01 3.81 2.51
CA ALA A 21 11.97 3.01 3.27
C ALA A 21 12.78 3.88 4.23
N GLU A 22 13.19 5.07 3.81
CA GLU A 22 13.90 6.03 4.65
C GLU A 22 13.03 6.50 5.81
N PHE A 23 11.76 6.80 5.56
CA PHE A 23 10.81 7.20 6.60
C PHE A 23 10.66 6.12 7.68
N TYR A 24 10.58 4.87 7.27
CA TYR A 24 10.46 3.74 8.21
C TYR A 24 11.80 3.17 8.67
N LYS A 25 12.92 3.74 8.23
CA LYS A 25 14.28 3.32 8.59
C LYS A 25 14.53 1.85 8.29
N VAL A 26 14.10 1.41 7.13
CA VAL A 26 14.34 0.05 6.63
C VAL A 26 15.27 0.10 5.42
N PRO A 27 16.10 -0.94 5.22
CA PRO A 27 17.00 -0.99 4.07
C PRO A 27 16.23 -1.02 2.75
N MET A 28 16.76 -0.32 1.75
CA MET A 28 16.26 -0.37 0.38
C MET A 28 17.43 -0.35 -0.57
N ASP A 29 17.38 -1.16 -1.61
CA ASP A 29 18.41 -1.22 -2.65
C ASP A 29 17.77 -1.50 -4.01
N SER A 30 18.59 -1.45 -5.06
CA SER A 30 18.12 -1.67 -6.42
C SER A 30 17.57 -3.09 -6.65
N GLY A 31 18.10 -4.08 -5.94
CA GLY A 31 17.61 -5.46 -6.03
C GLY A 31 16.18 -5.60 -5.53
N ILE A 32 15.88 -4.97 -4.39
CA ILE A 32 14.52 -4.94 -3.83
C ILE A 32 13.58 -4.21 -4.80
N LEU A 33 14.00 -3.03 -5.27
CA LEU A 33 13.18 -2.23 -6.20
C LEU A 33 12.86 -3.01 -7.47
N ASP A 34 13.85 -3.63 -8.09
CA ASP A 34 13.64 -4.40 -9.31
C ASP A 34 12.73 -5.61 -9.08
N THR A 35 12.91 -6.30 -7.97
CA THR A 35 12.07 -7.45 -7.59
C THR A 35 10.61 -7.04 -7.45
N VAL A 36 10.34 -5.98 -6.67
CA VAL A 36 8.97 -5.52 -6.44
C VAL A 36 8.35 -4.96 -7.72
N TRP A 37 9.13 -4.22 -8.51
CA TRP A 37 8.66 -3.73 -9.81
C TRP A 37 8.22 -4.86 -10.74
N ASN A 38 9.01 -5.93 -10.79
CA ASN A 38 8.67 -7.10 -11.58
C ASN A 38 7.41 -7.81 -11.07
N TRP A 39 7.25 -7.92 -9.76
CA TRP A 39 6.03 -8.48 -9.17
C TRP A 39 4.79 -7.68 -9.57
N ILE A 40 4.88 -6.37 -9.49
CA ILE A 40 3.75 -5.47 -9.81
C ILE A 40 3.29 -5.65 -11.27
N HIS A 41 4.22 -5.92 -12.18
CA HIS A 41 3.94 -6.04 -13.61
C HIS A 41 3.76 -7.49 -14.09
N ASP A 42 3.80 -8.45 -13.16
CA ASP A 42 3.51 -9.86 -13.44
C ASP A 42 2.05 -10.15 -13.03
N GLU A 43 1.19 -10.33 -14.02
CA GLU A 43 -0.23 -10.58 -13.80
C GLU A 43 -0.51 -11.84 -12.98
N ALA A 44 0.43 -12.78 -12.95
CA ALA A 44 0.32 -14.01 -12.15
C ALA A 44 0.76 -13.82 -10.70
N HIS A 45 1.32 -12.66 -10.36
CA HIS A 45 1.80 -12.39 -9.01
C HIS A 45 0.72 -11.71 -8.16
N ASP A 46 0.75 -11.98 -6.85
CA ASP A 46 -0.25 -11.46 -5.92
C ASP A 46 -0.11 -9.97 -5.62
N VAL A 47 1.11 -9.41 -5.76
CA VAL A 47 1.36 -7.99 -5.47
C VAL A 47 0.86 -7.11 -6.60
N ASN A 48 0.06 -6.11 -6.22
CA ASN A 48 -0.49 -5.11 -7.12
C ASN A 48 -0.13 -3.72 -6.59
N ALA A 49 -0.22 -2.73 -7.47
CA ALA A 49 0.03 -1.34 -7.08
C ALA A 49 -0.94 -0.39 -7.78
N ILE A 50 -1.29 0.64 -7.04
CA ILE A 50 -1.97 1.82 -7.59
C ILE A 50 -1.17 3.06 -7.22
N CYS A 51 -1.32 4.10 -8.00
CA CYS A 51 -0.68 5.38 -7.74
C CYS A 51 -1.68 6.52 -7.81
N PHE A 52 -1.34 7.63 -7.17
CA PHE A 52 -2.06 8.89 -7.29
C PHE A 52 -1.24 9.84 -8.16
N GLU A 53 -1.81 10.23 -9.29
CA GLU A 53 -1.18 11.18 -10.21
C GLU A 53 -1.77 12.56 -10.01
N LEU A 54 -0.89 13.55 -9.90
CA LEU A 54 -1.25 14.95 -9.77
C LEU A 54 -0.38 15.76 -10.74
N GLU A 55 -1.01 16.50 -11.64
CA GLU A 55 -0.31 17.30 -12.64
C GLU A 55 0.76 16.54 -13.42
N GLY A 56 0.42 15.34 -13.87
CA GLY A 56 1.30 14.50 -14.69
C GLY A 56 2.41 13.78 -13.93
N LYS A 57 2.43 13.87 -12.61
CA LYS A 57 3.43 13.23 -11.78
C LYS A 57 2.78 12.34 -10.73
N ILE A 58 3.33 11.17 -10.47
CA ILE A 58 2.84 10.35 -9.37
C ILE A 58 3.41 10.85 -8.04
N VAL A 59 2.52 11.06 -7.07
CA VAL A 59 2.87 11.65 -5.77
C VAL A 59 2.47 10.74 -4.61
N GLY A 60 1.79 9.65 -4.89
CA GLY A 60 1.40 8.67 -3.89
C GLY A 60 1.37 7.27 -4.49
N ILE A 61 1.68 6.28 -3.68
CA ILE A 61 1.67 4.86 -4.08
C ILE A 61 1.02 4.02 -2.99
N ALA A 62 0.39 2.93 -3.42
CA ALA A 62 -0.08 1.88 -2.54
C ALA A 62 0.23 0.52 -3.16
N HIS A 63 0.87 -0.35 -2.38
CA HIS A 63 1.07 -1.75 -2.75
C HIS A 63 0.08 -2.59 -1.97
N TYR A 64 -0.62 -3.46 -2.66
CA TYR A 64 -1.59 -4.34 -2.03
C TYR A 64 -1.57 -5.72 -2.66
N ARG A 65 -2.07 -6.69 -1.94
CA ARG A 65 -2.20 -8.06 -2.44
C ARG A 65 -3.56 -8.63 -2.05
N THR A 66 -4.02 -9.56 -2.85
CA THR A 66 -5.20 -10.35 -2.54
C THR A 66 -4.75 -11.62 -1.85
N MET A 67 -5.38 -11.98 -0.74
CA MET A 67 -5.06 -13.19 -0.02
C MET A 67 -6.31 -13.87 0.53
N PRO A 68 -6.31 -15.21 0.61
CA PRO A 68 -7.42 -15.93 1.22
C PRO A 68 -7.54 -15.61 2.70
N ARG A 69 -8.77 -15.52 3.17
CA ARG A 69 -9.09 -15.46 4.59
C ARG A 69 -9.89 -16.73 4.96
N PRO A 70 -9.22 -17.78 5.44
CA PRO A 70 -9.85 -19.09 5.62
C PRO A 70 -11.11 -19.07 6.49
N ILE A 71 -11.06 -18.35 7.63
CA ILE A 71 -12.19 -18.34 8.57
C ILE A 71 -13.48 -17.74 7.98
N LYS A 72 -13.37 -17.00 6.88
CA LYS A 72 -14.52 -16.42 6.17
C LYS A 72 -14.81 -17.13 4.86
N GLY A 73 -13.91 -17.99 4.40
CA GLY A 73 -14.04 -18.61 3.09
C GLY A 73 -14.04 -17.56 1.96
N GLN A 74 -13.38 -16.43 2.15
CA GLN A 74 -13.35 -15.32 1.22
C GLN A 74 -11.93 -14.81 1.06
N TYR A 75 -11.71 -14.02 0.00
CA TYR A 75 -10.47 -13.26 -0.16
C TYR A 75 -10.57 -11.92 0.55
N ILE A 76 -9.42 -11.36 0.90
CA ILE A 76 -9.29 -9.98 1.37
C ILE A 76 -8.21 -9.27 0.58
N GLY A 77 -8.27 -7.96 0.55
CA GLY A 77 -7.13 -7.13 0.16
C GLY A 77 -6.28 -6.81 1.38
N PHE A 78 -4.98 -6.93 1.24
CA PHE A 78 -4.03 -6.52 2.27
C PHE A 78 -3.19 -5.38 1.73
N LEU A 79 -3.25 -4.22 2.38
CA LEU A 79 -2.47 -3.05 2.01
C LEU A 79 -1.12 -3.15 2.71
N ASP A 80 -0.07 -3.44 1.92
CA ASP A 80 1.28 -3.62 2.45
C ASP A 80 1.99 -2.29 2.68
N ASP A 81 1.94 -1.39 1.71
CA ASP A 81 2.65 -0.12 1.73
C ASP A 81 1.75 1.01 1.25
N LEU A 82 1.81 2.13 1.94
CA LEU A 82 1.07 3.33 1.57
C LEU A 82 1.95 4.55 1.84
N PHE A 83 2.24 5.32 0.80
CA PHE A 83 3.12 6.46 0.92
C PHE A 83 2.67 7.62 0.05
N VAL A 84 2.75 8.82 0.59
CA VAL A 84 2.50 10.08 -0.12
C VAL A 84 3.72 10.96 0.04
N GLU A 85 4.20 11.54 -1.06
CA GLU A 85 5.34 12.45 -1.05
C GLU A 85 5.08 13.58 -0.04
N ALA A 86 6.09 13.90 0.78
CA ALA A 86 5.93 14.77 1.94
C ALA A 86 5.25 16.12 1.61
N LYS A 87 5.64 16.74 0.51
CA LYS A 87 5.08 18.05 0.13
C LYS A 87 3.63 18.02 -0.34
N PHE A 88 3.09 16.83 -0.59
CA PHE A 88 1.69 16.65 -1.00
C PHE A 88 0.80 16.10 0.13
N ARG A 89 1.34 15.96 1.33
CA ARG A 89 0.56 15.52 2.49
C ARG A 89 -0.44 16.60 2.90
N GLY A 90 -1.50 16.19 3.60
CA GLY A 90 -2.57 17.09 3.99
C GLY A 90 -3.63 17.33 2.93
N GLN A 91 -3.52 16.70 1.76
CA GLN A 91 -4.50 16.77 0.66
C GLN A 91 -5.40 15.54 0.58
N LYS A 92 -5.41 14.72 1.61
CA LYS A 92 -6.23 13.50 1.72
C LYS A 92 -5.91 12.45 0.65
N ILE A 93 -4.70 12.46 0.10
CA ILE A 93 -4.31 11.51 -0.95
C ILE A 93 -4.28 10.08 -0.42
N ALA A 94 -3.72 9.88 0.78
CA ALA A 94 -3.73 8.54 1.43
C ALA A 94 -5.14 8.01 1.60
N GLN A 95 -6.06 8.84 2.08
CA GLN A 95 -7.46 8.45 2.24
C GLN A 95 -8.12 8.12 0.90
N LYS A 96 -7.80 8.88 -0.15
CA LYS A 96 -8.32 8.60 -1.50
C LYS A 96 -7.82 7.26 -2.03
N LEU A 97 -6.55 6.93 -1.78
CA LEU A 97 -6.00 5.63 -2.17
C LEU A 97 -6.69 4.48 -1.42
N ILE A 98 -6.91 4.63 -0.12
CA ILE A 98 -7.63 3.62 0.68
C ILE A 98 -9.08 3.48 0.21
N ASN A 99 -9.76 4.58 -0.09
CA ASN A 99 -11.12 4.54 -0.60
C ASN A 99 -11.20 3.84 -1.97
N HIS A 100 -10.18 4.00 -2.80
CA HIS A 100 -10.11 3.27 -4.07
C HIS A 100 -10.00 1.76 -3.83
N LEU A 101 -9.17 1.34 -2.86
CA LEU A 101 -9.08 -0.08 -2.48
C LEU A 101 -10.43 -0.61 -1.95
N LYS A 102 -11.16 0.21 -1.21
CA LYS A 102 -12.52 -0.14 -0.77
C LYS A 102 -13.45 -0.40 -1.95
N SER A 103 -13.34 0.41 -3.00
CA SER A 103 -14.11 0.20 -4.23
C SER A 103 -13.71 -1.10 -4.93
N LEU A 104 -12.41 -1.41 -4.98
CA LEU A 104 -11.91 -2.67 -5.51
C LEU A 104 -12.41 -3.86 -4.69
N SER A 105 -12.48 -3.71 -3.37
CA SER A 105 -13.01 -4.74 -2.48
C SER A 105 -14.45 -5.09 -2.83
N LYS A 106 -15.28 -4.09 -3.06
CA LYS A 106 -16.67 -4.30 -3.49
C LYS A 106 -16.74 -4.96 -4.85
N ALA A 107 -15.97 -4.46 -5.83
CA ALA A 107 -15.99 -4.97 -7.20
C ALA A 107 -15.53 -6.43 -7.29
N ASN A 108 -14.60 -6.84 -6.42
CA ASN A 108 -14.03 -8.19 -6.42
C ASN A 108 -14.63 -9.10 -5.35
N ASN A 109 -15.61 -8.61 -4.62
CA ASN A 109 -16.30 -9.39 -3.58
C ASN A 109 -15.34 -9.88 -2.48
N TRP A 110 -14.39 -9.03 -2.09
CA TRP A 110 -13.48 -9.31 -0.97
C TRP A 110 -14.19 -9.08 0.37
N ASN A 111 -13.72 -9.75 1.41
CA ASN A 111 -14.21 -9.57 2.78
C ASN A 111 -13.66 -8.29 3.44
N GLY A 112 -13.12 -7.35 2.68
CA GLY A 112 -12.61 -6.07 3.14
C GLY A 112 -11.14 -5.87 2.86
N ILE A 113 -10.60 -4.81 3.44
CA ILE A 113 -9.18 -4.43 3.34
C ILE A 113 -8.59 -4.41 4.75
N ARG A 114 -7.41 -4.98 4.90
CA ARG A 114 -6.66 -4.95 6.16
C ARG A 114 -5.28 -4.35 5.93
N TRP A 115 -4.75 -3.72 6.96
CA TRP A 115 -3.36 -3.21 6.97
C TRP A 115 -2.87 -3.14 8.40
N ILE A 116 -1.54 -3.01 8.52
CA ILE A 116 -0.89 -2.81 9.81
C ILE A 116 -0.13 -1.48 9.80
N THR A 117 0.08 -0.92 10.97
CA THR A 117 0.93 0.24 11.16
C THR A 117 1.65 0.11 12.50
N HIS A 118 2.78 0.76 12.64
CA HIS A 118 3.48 0.77 13.93
C HIS A 118 2.64 1.51 14.96
N SER A 119 2.57 0.96 16.18
CA SER A 119 1.77 1.55 17.26
C SER A 119 2.16 2.99 17.59
N SER A 120 3.41 3.38 17.32
CA SER A 120 3.91 4.75 17.55
C SER A 120 3.60 5.73 16.42
N ASN A 121 3.04 5.27 15.30
CA ASN A 121 2.74 6.13 14.15
C ASN A 121 1.43 6.89 14.40
N GLU A 122 1.49 7.91 15.26
CA GLU A 122 0.31 8.64 15.71
C GLU A 122 -0.43 9.37 14.57
N ASN A 123 0.30 9.95 13.61
CA ASN A 123 -0.33 10.64 12.49
C ASN A 123 -1.15 9.71 11.62
N ALA A 124 -0.60 8.55 11.27
CA ALA A 124 -1.31 7.55 10.48
C ALA A 124 -2.51 6.99 11.26
N LYS A 125 -2.33 6.72 12.53
CA LYS A 125 -3.41 6.19 13.39
C LYS A 125 -4.59 7.15 13.49
N LYS A 126 -4.35 8.45 13.54
CA LYS A 126 -5.43 9.44 13.53
C LYS A 126 -6.34 9.29 12.32
N LEU A 127 -5.76 9.11 11.15
CA LEU A 127 -6.53 8.86 9.92
C LEU A 127 -7.25 7.52 10.02
N TYR A 128 -6.53 6.47 10.39
CA TYR A 128 -7.07 5.10 10.39
C TYR A 128 -8.22 4.94 11.38
N ASP A 129 -8.14 5.58 12.53
CA ASP A 129 -9.21 5.54 13.54
C ASP A 129 -10.50 6.20 13.05
N LYS A 130 -10.40 7.16 12.11
CA LYS A 130 -11.57 7.81 11.51
C LYS A 130 -12.24 6.97 10.42
N ILE A 131 -11.46 6.19 9.66
CA ILE A 131 -11.96 5.52 8.45
C ILE A 131 -12.10 4.00 8.59
N ALA A 132 -11.55 3.43 9.65
CA ALA A 132 -11.54 1.98 9.86
C ALA A 132 -11.59 1.66 11.36
N ASN A 133 -11.63 0.37 11.66
CA ASN A 133 -11.63 -0.11 13.03
C ASN A 133 -10.30 -0.76 13.35
N ASN A 134 -9.72 -0.41 14.50
CA ASN A 134 -8.62 -1.17 15.05
C ASN A 134 -9.15 -2.53 15.50
N THR A 135 -8.64 -3.60 14.91
CA THR A 135 -9.14 -4.97 15.17
C THR A 135 -8.75 -5.50 16.55
N GLY A 136 -7.76 -4.90 17.19
CA GLY A 136 -7.20 -5.40 18.46
C GLY A 136 -6.24 -6.58 18.30
N PHE A 137 -6.04 -7.10 17.07
CA PHE A 137 -5.06 -8.15 16.83
C PHE A 137 -3.64 -7.58 16.85
N GLU A 138 -2.71 -8.35 17.37
CA GLU A 138 -1.30 -8.00 17.38
C GLU A 138 -0.56 -8.85 16.35
N LEU A 139 0.50 -8.28 15.76
CA LEU A 139 1.34 -8.98 14.80
C LEU A 139 2.52 -9.61 15.53
N TYR A 140 2.69 -10.92 15.37
CA TYR A 140 3.87 -11.64 15.86
C TYR A 140 4.74 -12.04 14.69
N GLU A 141 6.05 -11.99 14.89
CA GLU A 141 7.03 -12.42 13.90
C GLU A 141 7.96 -13.45 14.51
N LEU A 142 8.09 -14.58 13.84
CA LEU A 142 9.12 -15.57 14.13
C LEU A 142 10.13 -15.51 12.98
N LYS A 143 11.36 -15.13 13.27
CA LYS A 143 12.39 -15.01 12.23
C LYS A 143 12.70 -16.39 11.66
N GLY A 144 12.90 -16.45 10.34
CA GLY A 144 13.17 -17.69 9.64
C GLY A 144 14.58 -18.27 9.92
N ASN A 145 15.52 -17.41 10.31
CA ASN A 145 16.88 -17.81 10.64
C ASN A 145 17.38 -17.06 11.84
#